data_b1c5dbbcd7062e62b12cbf5c0fb14e8c
#
_entry.id   b1c5dbbcd7062e62b12cbf5c0fb14e8c
#
_cell.length_a   1.000
_cell.length_b   1.000
_cell.length_c   1.000
_cell.angle_alpha   90.00
_cell.angle_beta   90.00
_cell.angle_gamma   90.00
#
_symmetry.space_group_name_H-M   'P 1'
#
loop_
_entity.id
_entity.type
_entity.pdbx_description
1 polymer ?
#
loop_
_entity_poly.entity_id
_entity_poly.type
_entity_poly.pdbx_seq_one_letter_code
_entity_poly.pdbx_strand_id
1 'polypeptide(L)'
;MEGGRLRSADPGDPAGVATRTLTYHDSCYLARYNGVIAEPRAVLGAVPGVELREMDKNGRGGFCCGAGGGRMWMEETRGTRINAERTRQALDTGAETIATACPFCLVMLKDGLADAGERAGSVQAQDVAEILAASLAARPERQLPVLRPGGGR
;
A
#
# COMPACT_ATOMS: atom_id res chain seq x y z
N MET A 1 -11.26 -23.77 19.14
CA MET A 1 -10.06 -23.14 18.54
C MET A 1 -10.41 -21.69 18.27
N GLU A 2 -10.05 -20.78 19.19
CA GLU A 2 -10.29 -19.35 19.00
C GLU A 2 -9.22 -18.81 18.06
N GLY A 3 -9.66 -18.37 16.88
CA GLY A 3 -8.78 -17.75 15.89
C GLY A 3 -8.21 -16.46 16.46
N GLY A 4 -6.90 -16.44 16.68
CA GLY A 4 -6.17 -15.24 17.10
C GLY A 4 -6.34 -14.13 16.06
N ARG A 5 -7.25 -13.20 16.30
CA ARG A 5 -7.38 -11.97 15.50
C ARG A 5 -6.11 -11.15 15.72
N LEU A 6 -5.41 -10.85 14.64
CA LEU A 6 -4.40 -9.79 14.63
C LEU A 6 -5.10 -8.49 15.06
N ARG A 7 -4.85 -8.07 16.29
CA ARG A 7 -5.32 -6.76 16.76
C ARG A 7 -4.33 -5.71 16.27
N SER A 8 -4.82 -4.75 15.48
CA SER A 8 -4.13 -3.49 15.30
C SER A 8 -3.87 -2.85 16.69
N ALA A 9 -2.83 -2.02 16.81
CA ALA A 9 -2.58 -1.30 18.05
C ALA A 9 -3.85 -0.56 18.46
N ASP A 10 -4.20 -0.61 19.77
CA ASP A 10 -5.05 0.43 20.34
C ASP A 10 -4.46 1.78 19.91
N PRO A 11 -5.28 2.73 19.46
CA PRO A 11 -4.81 4.07 19.17
C PRO A 11 -4.39 4.72 20.48
N GLY A 12 -3.25 4.29 21.02
CA GLY A 12 -2.56 4.99 22.07
C GLY A 12 -2.16 6.35 21.54
N ASP A 13 -2.48 7.38 22.27
CA ASP A 13 -2.25 8.81 22.10
C ASP A 13 -1.42 9.17 20.84
N PRO A 14 -1.99 9.85 19.84
CA PRO A 14 -1.30 10.21 18.60
C PRO A 14 -0.17 11.25 18.79
N ALA A 15 0.07 11.69 20.02
CA ALA A 15 1.11 12.64 20.34
C ALA A 15 2.51 12.01 20.18
N GLY A 16 3.03 12.04 18.96
CA GLY A 16 4.42 11.64 18.65
C GLY A 16 4.61 10.73 17.43
N VAL A 17 3.56 10.22 16.80
CA VAL A 17 3.68 9.51 15.55
C VAL A 17 3.71 10.49 14.39
N ALA A 18 4.82 10.55 13.65
CA ALA A 18 4.89 11.39 12.45
C ALA A 18 3.78 10.99 11.48
N THR A 19 2.95 11.96 11.09
CA THR A 19 1.88 11.72 10.10
C THR A 19 2.50 11.41 8.75
N ARG A 20 2.08 10.29 8.15
CA ARG A 20 2.52 9.80 6.87
C ARG A 20 1.38 9.85 5.88
N THR A 21 1.53 10.62 4.83
CA THR A 21 0.48 10.74 3.81
C THR A 21 0.62 9.64 2.77
N LEU A 22 -0.46 8.90 2.53
CA LEU A 22 -0.52 7.81 1.56
C LEU A 22 -1.60 8.08 0.52
N THR A 23 -1.37 7.62 -0.70
CA THR A 23 -2.43 7.42 -1.69
C THR A 23 -2.51 5.95 -2.07
N TYR A 24 -3.70 5.43 -2.40
CA TYR A 24 -3.87 4.01 -2.69
C TYR A 24 -4.21 3.78 -4.17
N HIS A 25 -3.42 2.92 -4.81
CA HIS A 25 -3.72 2.42 -6.14
C HIS A 25 -4.54 1.14 -6.06
N ASP A 26 -5.80 1.21 -6.45
CA ASP A 26 -6.69 0.06 -6.55
C ASP A 26 -6.23 -0.88 -7.66
N SER A 27 -5.76 -2.07 -7.29
CA SER A 27 -5.43 -3.09 -8.28
C SER A 27 -6.69 -3.63 -8.95
N CYS A 28 -6.63 -3.85 -10.27
CA CYS A 28 -7.79 -4.28 -11.04
C CYS A 28 -8.38 -5.61 -10.54
N TYR A 29 -7.53 -6.54 -10.09
CA TYR A 29 -7.97 -7.83 -9.56
C TYR A 29 -8.77 -7.70 -8.27
N LEU A 30 -8.39 -6.82 -7.36
CA LEU A 30 -9.14 -6.58 -6.13
C LEU A 30 -10.40 -5.77 -6.42
N ALA A 31 -10.23 -4.55 -6.92
CA ALA A 31 -11.34 -3.60 -6.99
C ALA A 31 -12.32 -3.91 -8.12
N ARG A 32 -11.83 -4.13 -9.37
CA ARG A 32 -12.69 -4.24 -10.52
C ARG A 32 -13.29 -5.63 -10.67
N TYR A 33 -12.48 -6.69 -10.48
CA TYR A 33 -12.95 -8.06 -10.66
C TYR A 33 -13.62 -8.62 -9.41
N ASN A 34 -13.10 -8.33 -8.22
CA ASN A 34 -13.61 -8.93 -6.98
C ASN A 34 -14.38 -7.95 -6.09
N GLY A 35 -14.44 -6.67 -6.42
CA GLY A 35 -15.18 -5.68 -5.64
C GLY A 35 -14.55 -5.35 -4.27
N VAL A 36 -13.32 -5.79 -4.04
CA VAL A 36 -12.56 -5.55 -2.79
C VAL A 36 -11.97 -4.14 -2.84
N ILE A 37 -12.64 -3.18 -2.21
CA ILE A 37 -12.30 -1.75 -2.23
C ILE A 37 -12.09 -1.22 -0.82
N ALA A 38 -12.96 -1.57 0.11
CA ALA A 38 -12.94 -1.05 1.47
C ALA A 38 -11.83 -1.69 2.32
N GLU A 39 -11.53 -2.96 2.08
CA GLU A 39 -10.63 -3.76 2.90
C GLU A 39 -9.17 -3.23 2.88
N PRO A 40 -8.56 -2.89 1.73
CA PRO A 40 -7.23 -2.30 1.71
C PRO A 40 -7.18 -0.95 2.44
N ARG A 41 -8.24 -0.16 2.35
CA ARG A 41 -8.37 1.13 3.06
C ARG A 41 -8.48 0.93 4.56
N ALA A 42 -9.24 -0.09 4.99
CA ALA A 42 -9.35 -0.45 6.40
C ALA A 42 -7.99 -0.92 6.97
N VAL A 43 -7.21 -1.68 6.21
CA VAL A 43 -5.86 -2.10 6.60
C VAL A 43 -4.94 -0.89 6.74
N LEU A 44 -4.93 0.03 5.77
CA LEU A 44 -4.11 1.25 5.82
C LEU A 44 -4.53 2.18 6.95
N GLY A 45 -5.84 2.35 7.17
CA GLY A 45 -6.39 3.17 8.26
C GLY A 45 -6.14 2.59 9.66
N ALA A 46 -5.80 1.29 9.76
CA ALA A 46 -5.40 0.66 11.02
C ALA A 46 -3.92 0.91 11.37
N VAL A 47 -3.13 1.47 10.46
CA VAL A 47 -1.73 1.83 10.69
C VAL A 47 -1.67 3.20 11.36
N PRO A 48 -1.08 3.31 12.57
CA PRO A 48 -0.98 4.58 13.27
C PRO A 48 -0.25 5.65 12.47
N GLY A 49 -0.76 6.89 12.49
CA GLY A 49 -0.14 8.03 11.81
C GLY A 49 -0.31 8.05 10.28
N VAL A 50 -1.15 7.18 9.72
CA VAL A 50 -1.46 7.19 8.28
C VAL A 50 -2.64 8.11 7.99
N GLU A 51 -2.44 9.04 7.04
CA GLU A 51 -3.47 9.85 6.39
C GLU A 51 -3.63 9.38 4.96
N LEU A 52 -4.81 8.87 4.59
CA LEU A 52 -5.09 8.41 3.23
C LEU A 52 -5.67 9.55 2.38
N ARG A 53 -5.03 9.84 1.25
CA ARG A 53 -5.48 10.78 0.23
C ARG A 53 -5.87 10.03 -1.03
N GLU A 54 -7.14 10.07 -1.40
CA GLU A 54 -7.63 9.36 -2.56
C GLU A 54 -7.26 10.07 -3.86
N MET A 55 -6.94 9.29 -4.89
CA MET A 55 -6.87 9.81 -6.26
C MET A 55 -8.29 10.02 -6.80
N ASP A 56 -8.50 10.95 -7.72
CA ASP A 56 -9.80 11.18 -8.37
C ASP A 56 -10.39 9.90 -8.98
N LYS A 57 -9.53 9.13 -9.66
CA LYS A 57 -9.89 7.82 -10.21
C LYS A 57 -9.50 6.72 -9.25
N ASN A 58 -10.43 6.28 -8.40
CA ASN A 58 -10.23 5.24 -7.40
C ASN A 58 -11.32 4.16 -7.44
N GLY A 59 -11.21 3.14 -6.62
CA GLY A 59 -12.15 2.04 -6.48
C GLY A 59 -12.38 1.33 -7.82
N ARG A 60 -13.64 1.06 -8.17
CA ARG A 60 -14.03 0.41 -9.44
C ARG A 60 -13.68 1.25 -10.67
N GLY A 61 -13.69 2.58 -10.54
CA GLY A 61 -13.31 3.54 -11.56
C GLY A 61 -11.81 3.81 -11.63
N GLY A 62 -11.00 3.11 -10.85
CA GLY A 62 -9.56 3.29 -10.76
C GLY A 62 -8.88 3.17 -12.13
N PHE A 63 -7.89 4.06 -12.37
CA PHE A 63 -7.09 4.00 -13.59
C PHE A 63 -6.10 2.84 -13.52
N CYS A 64 -5.78 2.21 -14.66
CA CYS A 64 -4.90 1.06 -14.73
C CYS A 64 -3.44 1.43 -14.40
N CYS A 65 -2.67 0.47 -13.85
CA CYS A 65 -1.21 0.61 -13.70
C CYS A 65 -0.45 0.37 -15.02
N GLY A 66 -1.09 -0.24 -16.02
CA GLY A 66 -0.48 -0.52 -17.30
C GLY A 66 0.17 -1.90 -17.45
N ALA A 67 0.16 -2.76 -16.43
CA ALA A 67 0.79 -4.08 -16.51
C ALA A 67 0.00 -5.12 -17.33
N GLY A 68 -1.33 -4.97 -17.40
CA GLY A 68 -2.23 -5.97 -17.95
C GLY A 68 -2.01 -6.27 -19.43
N GLY A 69 -2.37 -7.49 -19.84
CA GLY A 69 -2.23 -7.92 -21.23
C GLY A 69 -0.79 -8.05 -21.72
N GLY A 70 0.16 -8.24 -20.83
CA GLY A 70 1.58 -8.33 -21.18
C GLY A 70 2.23 -6.98 -21.49
N ARG A 71 1.52 -5.85 -21.35
CA ARG A 71 2.02 -4.52 -21.70
C ARG A 71 3.23 -4.09 -20.86
N MET A 72 3.40 -4.63 -19.66
CA MET A 72 4.59 -4.36 -18.85
C MET A 72 5.91 -4.76 -19.55
N TRP A 73 5.84 -5.68 -20.52
CA TRP A 73 6.98 -6.16 -21.32
C TRP A 73 7.10 -5.49 -22.68
N MET A 74 6.21 -4.56 -23.00
CA MET A 74 6.14 -3.91 -24.30
C MET A 74 6.57 -2.45 -24.17
N GLU A 75 7.31 -1.97 -25.17
CA GLU A 75 7.60 -0.56 -25.30
C GLU A 75 6.36 0.18 -25.82
N GLU A 76 5.98 1.24 -25.12
CA GLU A 76 4.89 2.11 -25.54
C GLU A 76 5.48 3.24 -26.40
N THR A 77 5.22 3.17 -27.71
CA THR A 77 5.75 4.16 -28.67
C THR A 77 4.71 5.22 -29.06
N ARG A 78 3.47 5.11 -28.59
CA ARG A 78 2.37 6.02 -28.92
C ARG A 78 1.75 6.62 -27.66
N GLY A 79 1.67 7.94 -27.63
CA GLY A 79 1.04 8.68 -26.54
C GLY A 79 1.82 8.60 -25.24
N THR A 80 1.11 8.73 -24.11
CA THR A 80 1.69 8.64 -22.77
C THR A 80 1.57 7.21 -22.23
N ARG A 81 2.65 6.68 -21.67
CA ARG A 81 2.63 5.38 -21.01
C ARG A 81 1.57 5.37 -19.89
N ILE A 82 0.83 4.26 -19.77
CA ILE A 82 -0.26 4.13 -18.81
C ILE A 82 0.24 4.29 -17.36
N ASN A 83 1.41 3.69 -17.04
CA ASN A 83 2.00 3.83 -15.72
C ASN A 83 2.43 5.26 -15.41
N ALA A 84 2.97 5.99 -16.40
CA ALA A 84 3.35 7.39 -16.23
C ALA A 84 2.12 8.27 -15.91
N GLU A 85 1.01 8.08 -16.63
CA GLU A 85 -0.25 8.80 -16.34
C GLU A 85 -0.81 8.41 -14.95
N ARG A 86 -0.76 7.11 -14.56
CA ARG A 86 -1.21 6.70 -13.23
C ARG A 86 -0.33 7.27 -12.13
N THR A 87 0.98 7.27 -12.31
CA THR A 87 1.92 7.87 -11.38
C THR A 87 1.68 9.37 -11.25
N ARG A 88 1.42 10.08 -12.36
CA ARG A 88 1.06 11.50 -12.32
C ARG A 88 -0.16 11.75 -11.43
N GLN A 89 -1.24 10.95 -11.60
CA GLN A 89 -2.45 11.06 -10.75
C GLN A 89 -2.14 10.83 -9.28
N ALA A 90 -1.23 9.91 -8.96
CA ALA A 90 -0.80 9.66 -7.59
C ALA A 90 0.01 10.84 -7.01
N LEU A 91 0.94 11.39 -7.79
CA LEU A 91 1.74 12.55 -7.39
C LEU A 91 0.88 13.81 -7.17
N ASP A 92 -0.18 13.98 -7.95
CA ASP A 92 -1.11 15.12 -7.84
C ASP A 92 -1.88 15.11 -6.50
N THR A 93 -1.94 13.99 -5.77
CA THR A 93 -2.51 13.92 -4.40
C THR A 93 -1.63 14.58 -3.34
N GLY A 94 -0.35 14.81 -3.64
CA GLY A 94 0.64 15.29 -2.68
C GLY A 94 0.96 14.27 -1.58
N ALA A 95 0.69 12.98 -1.80
CA ALA A 95 1.04 11.92 -0.86
C ALA A 95 2.52 11.55 -0.97
N GLU A 96 3.12 11.16 0.15
CA GLU A 96 4.53 10.74 0.25
C GLU A 96 4.74 9.28 -0.17
N THR A 97 3.66 8.48 -0.15
CA THR A 97 3.75 7.06 -0.51
C THR A 97 2.54 6.65 -1.35
N ILE A 98 2.81 5.89 -2.41
CA ILE A 98 1.78 5.23 -3.21
C ILE A 98 1.67 3.79 -2.74
N ALA A 99 0.57 3.45 -2.08
CA ALA A 99 0.29 2.09 -1.62
C ALA A 99 -0.44 1.29 -2.70
N THR A 100 -0.14 0.01 -2.82
CA THR A 100 -0.87 -0.94 -3.67
C THR A 100 -0.83 -2.34 -3.07
N ALA A 101 -1.77 -3.21 -3.45
CA ALA A 101 -1.83 -4.60 -3.00
C ALA A 101 -1.67 -5.58 -4.18
N CYS A 102 -0.74 -5.27 -5.09
CA CYS A 102 -0.46 -6.11 -6.25
C CYS A 102 1.00 -5.92 -6.69
N PRO A 103 1.80 -7.01 -6.79
CA PRO A 103 3.22 -6.90 -7.14
C PRO A 103 3.45 -6.33 -8.54
N PHE A 104 2.59 -6.63 -9.51
CA PHE A 104 2.69 -6.05 -10.85
C PHE A 104 2.41 -4.54 -10.84
N CYS A 105 1.38 -4.10 -10.10
CA CYS A 105 1.10 -2.67 -9.94
C CYS A 105 2.27 -1.97 -9.24
N LEU A 106 2.89 -2.62 -8.24
CA LEU A 106 4.03 -2.08 -7.53
C LEU A 106 5.22 -1.83 -8.46
N VAL A 107 5.55 -2.78 -9.33
CA VAL A 107 6.61 -2.61 -10.35
C VAL A 107 6.28 -1.43 -11.27
N MET A 108 5.08 -1.39 -11.84
CA MET A 108 4.68 -0.34 -12.76
C MET A 108 4.68 1.06 -12.14
N LEU A 109 4.32 1.17 -10.85
CA LEU A 109 4.36 2.44 -10.13
C LEU A 109 5.80 2.85 -9.80
N LYS A 110 6.67 1.91 -9.46
CA LYS A 110 8.12 2.18 -9.25
C LYS A 110 8.76 2.67 -10.55
N ASP A 111 8.47 2.03 -11.68
CA ASP A 111 8.94 2.47 -12.99
C ASP A 111 8.41 3.88 -13.33
N GLY A 112 7.12 4.12 -13.11
CA GLY A 112 6.52 5.42 -13.35
C GLY A 112 7.12 6.53 -12.47
N LEU A 113 7.50 6.23 -11.21
CA LEU A 113 8.22 7.17 -10.34
C LEU A 113 9.64 7.44 -10.85
N ALA A 114 10.35 6.40 -11.32
CA ALA A 114 11.67 6.56 -11.92
C ALA A 114 11.61 7.44 -13.18
N ASP A 115 10.62 7.22 -14.04
CA ASP A 115 10.40 8.03 -15.25
C ASP A 115 10.00 9.48 -14.93
N ALA A 116 9.32 9.72 -13.80
CA ALA A 116 8.93 11.07 -13.36
C ALA A 116 10.11 11.91 -12.86
N GLY A 117 11.24 11.28 -12.51
CA GLY A 117 12.48 11.94 -12.11
C GLY A 117 12.28 12.90 -10.93
N GLU A 118 12.72 14.15 -11.10
CA GLU A 118 12.64 15.18 -10.05
C GLU A 118 11.21 15.44 -9.55
N ARG A 119 10.19 15.25 -10.41
CA ARG A 119 8.79 15.41 -10.03
C ARG A 119 8.34 14.39 -8.99
N ALA A 120 8.95 13.21 -8.97
CA ALA A 120 8.66 12.19 -7.96
C ALA A 120 9.22 12.58 -6.58
N GLY A 121 10.30 13.38 -6.54
CA GLY A 121 10.94 13.77 -5.29
C GLY A 121 11.33 12.57 -4.43
N SER A 122 10.84 12.53 -3.19
CA SER A 122 11.03 11.44 -2.23
C SER A 122 9.87 10.43 -2.21
N VAL A 123 8.90 10.55 -3.10
CA VAL A 123 7.71 9.66 -3.14
C VAL A 123 8.11 8.23 -3.44
N GLN A 124 7.58 7.28 -2.69
CA GLN A 124 7.86 5.85 -2.82
C GLN A 124 6.59 5.06 -3.12
N ALA A 125 6.74 3.95 -3.86
CA ALA A 125 5.67 2.96 -4.00
C ALA A 125 5.95 1.77 -3.08
N GLN A 126 4.96 1.34 -2.29
CA GLN A 126 5.06 0.25 -1.30
C GLN A 126 3.84 -0.68 -1.39
N ASP A 127 4.05 -1.95 -1.06
CA ASP A 127 2.94 -2.87 -0.86
C ASP A 127 2.24 -2.60 0.48
N VAL A 128 0.91 -2.78 0.51
CA VAL A 128 0.10 -2.63 1.74
C VAL A 128 0.61 -3.54 2.85
N ALA A 129 1.08 -4.75 2.51
CA ALA A 129 1.64 -5.69 3.47
C ALA A 129 2.97 -5.19 4.06
N GLU A 130 3.82 -4.54 3.27
CA GLU A 130 5.07 -3.94 3.75
C GLU A 130 4.79 -2.78 4.72
N ILE A 131 3.81 -1.92 4.39
CA ILE A 131 3.38 -0.81 5.25
C ILE A 131 2.85 -1.34 6.59
N LEU A 132 2.01 -2.38 6.55
CA LEU A 132 1.48 -3.01 7.75
C LEU A 132 2.60 -3.67 8.58
N ALA A 133 3.47 -4.45 7.93
CA ALA A 133 4.59 -5.14 8.61
C ALA A 133 5.52 -4.15 9.32
N ALA A 134 5.84 -3.02 8.68
CA ALA A 134 6.65 -1.98 9.30
C ALA A 134 5.99 -1.40 10.55
N SER A 135 4.67 -1.25 10.56
CA SER A 135 3.93 -0.76 11.74
C SER A 135 3.90 -1.76 12.90
N LEU A 136 3.97 -3.07 12.59
CA LEU A 136 4.03 -4.13 13.59
C LEU A 136 5.45 -4.29 14.17
N ALA A 137 6.49 -4.16 13.33
CA ALA A 137 7.88 -4.24 13.74
C ALA A 137 8.31 -3.09 14.67
N ALA A 138 7.65 -1.94 14.58
CA ALA A 138 7.89 -0.80 15.46
C ALA A 138 7.38 -1.02 16.91
N ARG A 139 6.70 -2.14 17.20
CA ARG A 139 6.29 -2.50 18.54
C ARG A 139 7.43 -3.16 19.31
N PRO A 140 7.69 -2.79 20.59
CA PRO A 140 8.62 -3.54 21.42
C PRO A 140 8.18 -5.01 21.47
N GLU A 141 9.14 -5.92 21.27
CA GLU A 141 8.92 -7.36 21.32
C GLU A 141 8.11 -7.76 22.56
N ARG A 142 6.89 -8.18 22.34
CA ARG A 142 6.13 -8.86 23.40
C ARG A 142 6.81 -10.20 23.59
N GLN A 143 7.60 -10.34 24.66
CA GLN A 143 8.15 -11.64 25.07
C GLN A 143 6.98 -12.62 25.17
N LEU A 144 6.91 -13.55 24.22
CA LEU A 144 6.00 -14.67 24.31
C LEU A 144 6.36 -15.45 25.58
N PRO A 145 5.39 -15.81 26.43
CA PRO A 145 5.68 -16.64 27.58
C PRO A 145 6.31 -17.95 27.08
N VAL A 146 7.54 -18.21 27.51
CA VAL A 146 8.21 -19.49 27.23
C VAL A 146 7.39 -20.58 27.87
N LEU A 147 6.69 -21.39 27.08
CA LEU A 147 6.03 -22.60 27.55
C LEU A 147 7.12 -23.51 28.10
N ARG A 148 7.26 -23.55 29.44
CA ARG A 148 8.13 -24.55 30.08
C ARG A 148 7.55 -25.93 29.80
N PRO A 149 8.33 -26.86 29.23
CA PRO A 149 7.87 -28.23 29.08
C PRO A 149 7.50 -28.75 30.50
N GLY A 150 6.25 -29.18 30.62
CA GLY A 150 5.72 -29.70 31.86
C GLY A 150 6.62 -30.85 32.34
N GLY A 151 7.17 -30.70 33.54
CA GLY A 151 7.90 -31.79 34.21
C GLY A 151 6.92 -32.94 34.43
N GLY A 152 7.08 -34.02 33.65
CA GLY A 152 6.39 -35.26 33.90
C GLY A 152 6.89 -35.85 35.22
N ARG A 153 5.96 -36.32 36.04
CA ARG A 153 6.15 -37.29 37.09
C ARG A 153 5.90 -38.67 36.57
#